data_36e78aee943ace7602505dd0a084dc2a
#
_entry.id   36e78aee943ace7602505dd0a084dc2a
#
_cell.length_a   1.000
_cell.length_b   1.000
_cell.length_c   1.000
_cell.angle_alpha   90.00
_cell.angle_beta   90.00
_cell.angle_gamma   90.00
#
_symmetry.space_group_name_H-M   'P 1'
#
loop_
_entity.id
_entity.type
_entity.pdbx_description
1 polymer ?
#
loop_
_entity_poly.entity_id
_entity_poly.type
_entity_poly.pdbx_seq_one_letter_code
_entity_poly.pdbx_strand_id
1 'polypeptide(L)'
;MKGRESGMPDDTYWQSFFNPDCIVSVLDCAGDHDVVEFGCGYGTFTIPAAKHVNGGVVALDIDPAMVAATIEKAESSGISNVTGMVRDFLADGSGLPEGRSGFAMLFNILHIEQPVELLREARRVLRPGGKAGIIHWRSDVPTPRGPSTDIRPTAEQCRQWGEAAGLEFVRYESLCCCSWHWGLVMQRP
;
A
#
# COMPACT_ATOMS: atom_id res chain seq x y z
N MET A 1 5.57 12.14 -16.31
CA MET A 1 4.92 11.05 -15.57
C MET A 1 4.10 11.63 -14.43
N LYS A 2 2.84 11.24 -14.26
CA LYS A 2 1.93 11.83 -13.27
C LYS A 2 2.09 11.16 -11.89
N GLY A 3 3.23 11.35 -11.27
CA GLY A 3 3.46 10.82 -9.90
C GLY A 3 2.89 11.69 -8.79
N ARG A 4 2.21 12.78 -9.13
CA ARG A 4 1.71 13.78 -8.16
C ARG A 4 0.22 14.07 -8.25
N GLU A 5 -0.52 13.33 -9.07
CA GLU A 5 -1.99 13.40 -9.13
C GLU A 5 -2.53 12.01 -8.84
N SER A 6 -3.54 11.88 -8.00
CA SER A 6 -4.11 10.58 -7.63
C SER A 6 -4.66 9.82 -8.84
N GLY A 7 -5.11 10.52 -9.88
CA GLY A 7 -5.68 9.90 -11.09
C GLY A 7 -6.80 8.90 -10.80
N MET A 8 -7.31 8.91 -9.57
CA MET A 8 -8.31 7.98 -9.08
C MET A 8 -9.67 8.20 -9.77
N PRO A 9 -10.38 7.14 -10.13
CA PRO A 9 -11.78 7.24 -10.53
C PRO A 9 -12.65 7.61 -9.33
N ASP A 10 -13.98 7.69 -9.50
CA ASP A 10 -14.86 7.80 -8.33
C ASP A 10 -14.71 6.57 -7.38
N ASP A 11 -14.97 6.80 -6.09
CA ASP A 11 -14.70 5.81 -5.03
C ASP A 11 -15.48 4.51 -5.24
N THR A 12 -16.76 4.57 -5.64
CA THR A 12 -17.60 3.37 -5.83
C THR A 12 -17.04 2.48 -6.93
N TYR A 13 -16.66 3.10 -8.05
CA TYR A 13 -16.05 2.36 -9.17
C TYR A 13 -14.69 1.78 -8.79
N TRP A 14 -13.86 2.56 -8.05
CA TRP A 14 -12.57 2.08 -7.56
C TRP A 14 -12.73 0.85 -6.66
N GLN A 15 -13.63 0.90 -5.67
CA GLN A 15 -13.86 -0.20 -4.74
C GLN A 15 -14.33 -1.49 -5.43
N SER A 16 -15.03 -1.39 -6.56
CA SER A 16 -15.54 -2.56 -7.29
C SER A 16 -14.45 -3.50 -7.82
N PHE A 17 -13.19 -3.06 -7.85
CA PHE A 17 -12.06 -3.88 -8.33
C PHE A 17 -11.46 -4.79 -7.26
N PHE A 18 -11.83 -4.65 -6.00
CA PHE A 18 -11.12 -5.29 -4.90
C PHE A 18 -12.08 -6.02 -3.95
N ASN A 19 -11.53 -7.00 -3.26
CA ASN A 19 -12.03 -7.47 -1.96
C ASN A 19 -10.97 -7.10 -0.91
N PRO A 20 -11.05 -5.89 -0.32
CA PRO A 20 -9.97 -5.36 0.50
C PRO A 20 -9.71 -6.17 1.77
N ASP A 21 -10.76 -6.69 2.44
CA ASP A 21 -10.59 -7.52 3.63
C ASP A 21 -9.81 -8.81 3.33
N CYS A 22 -10.13 -9.45 2.20
CA CYS A 22 -9.37 -10.62 1.73
C CYS A 22 -7.90 -10.25 1.44
N ILE A 23 -7.66 -9.14 0.74
CA ILE A 23 -6.32 -8.71 0.35
C ILE A 23 -5.44 -8.45 1.58
N VAL A 24 -5.91 -7.67 2.56
CA VAL A 24 -5.14 -7.39 3.77
C VAL A 24 -4.90 -8.64 4.61
N SER A 25 -5.85 -9.58 4.62
CA SER A 25 -5.72 -10.86 5.32
C SER A 25 -4.67 -11.77 4.69
N VAL A 26 -4.72 -11.99 3.37
CA VAL A 26 -3.76 -12.90 2.69
C VAL A 26 -2.33 -12.36 2.66
N LEU A 27 -2.16 -11.04 2.80
CA LEU A 27 -0.84 -10.42 2.91
C LEU A 27 -0.26 -10.39 4.33
N ASP A 28 -0.93 -10.99 5.32
CA ASP A 28 -0.53 -11.01 6.74
C ASP A 28 -0.51 -9.61 7.40
N CYS A 29 -1.38 -8.72 6.99
CA CYS A 29 -1.46 -7.38 7.61
C CYS A 29 -2.00 -7.41 9.05
N ALA A 30 -2.72 -8.46 9.44
CA ALA A 30 -3.33 -8.57 10.76
C ALA A 30 -2.28 -8.77 11.88
N GLY A 31 -2.54 -8.20 13.06
CA GLY A 31 -1.69 -8.46 14.22
C GLY A 31 -1.60 -7.32 15.23
N ASP A 32 -0.69 -7.50 16.21
CA ASP A 32 -0.44 -6.54 17.28
C ASP A 32 0.72 -5.60 16.90
N HIS A 33 0.46 -4.74 15.93
CA HIS A 33 1.44 -3.79 15.39
C HIS A 33 0.77 -2.60 14.69
N ASP A 34 1.56 -1.56 14.47
CA ASP A 34 1.17 -0.43 13.65
C ASP A 34 1.39 -0.70 12.17
N VAL A 35 0.60 -0.03 11.33
CA VAL A 35 0.66 -0.11 9.87
C VAL A 35 0.93 1.27 9.29
N VAL A 36 1.69 1.33 8.21
CA VAL A 36 1.80 2.51 7.34
C VAL A 36 1.31 2.17 5.95
N GLU A 37 0.49 3.02 5.37
CA GLU A 37 0.04 2.91 3.98
C GLU A 37 0.59 4.08 3.15
N PHE A 38 1.27 3.76 2.06
CA PHE A 38 1.78 4.72 1.10
C PHE A 38 0.80 4.87 -0.07
N GLY A 39 0.12 6.03 -0.14
CA GLY A 39 -0.93 6.29 -1.12
C GLY A 39 -2.28 5.72 -0.70
N CYS A 40 -2.91 6.30 0.32
CA CYS A 40 -4.14 5.76 0.89
C CYS A 40 -5.38 5.93 -0.01
N GLY A 41 -5.36 6.91 -0.93
CA GLY A 41 -6.51 7.21 -1.79
C GLY A 41 -7.79 7.42 -0.98
N TYR A 42 -8.84 6.69 -1.29
CA TYR A 42 -10.13 6.73 -0.59
C TYR A 42 -10.19 5.86 0.68
N GLY A 43 -9.06 5.38 1.19
CA GLY A 43 -9.03 4.50 2.34
C GLY A 43 -9.54 3.07 2.08
N THR A 44 -9.53 2.64 0.83
CA THR A 44 -10.03 1.32 0.42
C THR A 44 -9.36 0.19 1.18
N PHE A 45 -8.08 0.30 1.47
CA PHE A 45 -7.32 -0.70 2.24
C PHE A 45 -7.01 -0.23 3.66
N THR A 46 -6.97 1.08 3.91
CA THR A 46 -6.80 1.66 5.25
C THR A 46 -7.85 1.14 6.23
N ILE A 47 -9.13 1.17 5.82
CA ILE A 47 -10.26 0.78 6.68
C ILE A 47 -10.22 -0.70 7.05
N PRO A 48 -10.07 -1.65 6.11
CA PRO A 48 -9.86 -3.06 6.46
C PRO A 48 -8.62 -3.29 7.32
N ALA A 49 -7.47 -2.69 7.00
CA ALA A 49 -6.26 -2.82 7.79
C ALA A 49 -6.50 -2.39 9.25
N ALA A 50 -7.16 -1.24 9.46
CA ALA A 50 -7.47 -0.72 10.79
C ALA A 50 -8.39 -1.64 11.61
N LYS A 51 -9.22 -2.46 10.96
CA LYS A 51 -10.06 -3.48 11.63
C LYS A 51 -9.28 -4.74 12.02
N HIS A 52 -8.19 -5.03 11.32
CA HIS A 52 -7.41 -6.27 11.50
C HIS A 52 -6.18 -6.10 12.40
N VAL A 53 -5.84 -4.86 12.78
CA VAL A 53 -4.69 -4.59 13.66
C VAL A 53 -5.14 -3.98 14.99
N ASN A 54 -4.41 -4.31 16.06
CA ASN A 54 -4.61 -3.68 17.37
C ASN A 54 -3.85 -2.35 17.50
N GLY A 55 -2.89 -2.10 16.62
CA GLY A 55 -2.13 -0.86 16.54
C GLY A 55 -2.83 0.22 15.72
N GLY A 56 -2.13 1.33 15.49
CA GLY A 56 -2.57 2.43 14.64
C GLY A 56 -2.25 2.19 13.16
N VAL A 57 -3.05 2.78 12.28
CA VAL A 57 -2.77 2.86 10.84
C VAL A 57 -2.47 4.29 10.47
N VAL A 58 -1.29 4.54 9.91
CA VAL A 58 -0.92 5.84 9.35
C VAL A 58 -1.14 5.80 7.84
N ALA A 59 -2.09 6.58 7.36
CA ALA A 59 -2.48 6.70 5.97
C ALA A 59 -1.83 7.94 5.32
N LEU A 60 -0.92 7.72 4.38
CA LEU A 60 -0.19 8.77 3.70
C LEU A 60 -0.72 8.97 2.28
N ASP A 61 -0.94 10.21 1.88
CA ASP A 61 -1.18 10.57 0.48
C ASP A 61 -0.66 11.98 0.20
N ILE A 62 -0.30 12.26 -1.03
CA ILE A 62 0.09 13.60 -1.46
C ILE A 62 -1.12 14.51 -1.64
N ASP A 63 -2.29 13.93 -1.94
CA ASP A 63 -3.53 14.66 -2.18
C ASP A 63 -4.30 14.84 -0.86
N PRO A 64 -4.46 16.09 -0.36
CA PRO A 64 -5.21 16.34 0.86
C PRO A 64 -6.68 15.90 0.79
N ALA A 65 -7.28 15.86 -0.42
CA ALA A 65 -8.65 15.38 -0.57
C ALA A 65 -8.75 13.88 -0.33
N MET A 66 -7.75 13.10 -0.73
CA MET A 66 -7.69 11.66 -0.46
C MET A 66 -7.51 11.37 1.03
N VAL A 67 -6.62 12.11 1.69
CA VAL A 67 -6.44 11.99 3.16
C VAL A 67 -7.75 12.32 3.88
N ALA A 68 -8.41 13.42 3.51
CA ALA A 68 -9.69 13.81 4.12
C ALA A 68 -10.77 12.74 3.93
N ALA A 69 -10.92 12.21 2.70
CA ALA A 69 -11.89 11.15 2.40
C ALA A 69 -11.61 9.86 3.21
N THR A 70 -10.33 9.50 3.37
CA THR A 70 -9.92 8.35 4.18
C THR A 70 -10.31 8.53 5.65
N ILE A 71 -10.07 9.72 6.23
CA ILE A 71 -10.43 10.01 7.63
C ILE A 71 -11.95 10.03 7.81
N GLU A 72 -12.69 10.70 6.92
CA GLU A 72 -14.16 10.71 6.97
C GLU A 72 -14.74 9.28 6.91
N LYS A 73 -14.17 8.42 6.05
CA LYS A 73 -14.57 7.01 5.95
C LYS A 73 -14.26 6.25 7.25
N ALA A 74 -13.12 6.48 7.88
CA ALA A 74 -12.77 5.88 9.17
C ALA A 74 -13.76 6.30 10.26
N GLU A 75 -14.02 7.59 10.41
CA GLU A 75 -14.95 8.14 11.40
C GLU A 75 -16.36 7.59 11.20
N SER A 76 -16.88 7.63 9.96
CA SER A 76 -18.23 7.10 9.64
C SER A 76 -18.36 5.60 9.85
N SER A 77 -17.24 4.86 9.83
CA SER A 77 -17.16 3.43 10.13
C SER A 77 -16.93 3.13 11.62
N GLY A 78 -16.84 4.15 12.49
CA GLY A 78 -16.56 3.98 13.91
C GLY A 78 -15.11 3.53 14.21
N ILE A 79 -14.18 3.79 13.31
CA ILE A 79 -12.76 3.42 13.42
C ILE A 79 -11.97 4.60 13.96
N SER A 80 -11.26 4.42 15.09
CA SER A 80 -10.55 5.49 15.79
C SER A 80 -9.02 5.35 15.75
N ASN A 81 -8.48 4.28 15.16
CA ASN A 81 -7.05 3.99 15.12
C ASN A 81 -6.40 4.37 13.78
N VAL A 82 -7.00 5.25 12.99
CA VAL A 82 -6.45 5.77 11.73
C VAL A 82 -5.98 7.21 11.91
N THR A 83 -4.77 7.50 11.42
CA THR A 83 -4.21 8.86 11.33
C THR A 83 -3.86 9.17 9.89
N GLY A 84 -4.47 10.20 9.31
CA GLY A 84 -4.16 10.67 7.96
C GLY A 84 -3.05 11.72 7.96
N MET A 85 -2.14 11.64 7.02
CA MET A 85 -1.07 12.64 6.83
C MET A 85 -0.93 13.00 5.36
N VAL A 86 -1.05 14.29 5.04
CA VAL A 86 -0.73 14.81 3.69
C VAL A 86 0.78 14.83 3.56
N ARG A 87 1.33 14.02 2.61
CA ARG A 87 2.78 13.87 2.52
C ARG A 87 3.24 13.50 1.10
N ASP A 88 4.18 14.27 0.56
CA ASP A 88 4.99 13.83 -0.58
C ASP A 88 6.10 12.91 -0.06
N PHE A 89 5.78 11.63 0.13
CA PHE A 89 6.71 10.67 0.72
C PHE A 89 7.89 10.32 -0.20
N LEU A 90 7.86 10.72 -1.47
CA LEU A 90 9.01 10.59 -2.38
C LEU A 90 10.01 11.73 -2.20
N ALA A 91 9.53 12.96 -1.99
CA ALA A 91 10.38 14.12 -1.80
C ALA A 91 10.89 14.25 -0.35
N ASP A 92 10.00 13.98 0.62
CA ASP A 92 10.22 14.32 2.03
C ASP A 92 10.24 13.09 2.97
N GLY A 93 10.17 11.88 2.42
CA GLY A 93 9.97 10.65 3.18
C GLY A 93 8.59 10.60 3.86
N SER A 94 8.30 9.54 4.58
CA SER A 94 7.01 9.35 5.27
C SER A 94 6.79 10.31 6.45
N GLY A 95 7.85 10.89 7.00
CA GLY A 95 7.81 11.65 8.25
C GLY A 95 7.72 10.78 9.51
N LEU A 96 7.74 9.47 9.38
CA LEU A 96 7.66 8.53 10.51
C LEU A 96 9.06 8.16 11.03
N PRO A 97 9.18 7.85 12.33
CA PRO A 97 10.42 7.32 12.88
C PRO A 97 10.81 5.97 12.27
N GLU A 98 12.10 5.66 12.29
CA GLU A 98 12.60 4.33 11.93
C GLU A 98 12.01 3.25 12.86
N GLY A 99 11.65 2.09 12.29
CA GLY A 99 11.16 0.96 13.06
C GLY A 99 9.76 1.15 13.69
N ARG A 100 9.00 2.15 13.24
CA ARG A 100 7.69 2.50 13.78
C ARG A 100 6.62 1.45 13.51
N SER A 101 6.65 0.79 12.37
CA SER A 101 5.56 -0.05 11.87
C SER A 101 5.95 -1.52 11.79
N GLY A 102 5.02 -2.41 12.06
CA GLY A 102 5.17 -3.84 11.82
C GLY A 102 4.76 -4.25 10.41
N PHE A 103 3.95 -3.42 9.74
CA PHE A 103 3.53 -3.66 8.37
C PHE A 103 3.52 -2.37 7.54
N ALA A 104 3.93 -2.47 6.27
CA ALA A 104 3.85 -1.39 5.29
C ALA A 104 3.02 -1.85 4.08
N MET A 105 2.02 -1.06 3.69
CA MET A 105 1.20 -1.29 2.50
C MET A 105 1.69 -0.41 1.34
N LEU A 106 2.05 -1.05 0.22
CA LEU A 106 2.46 -0.40 -1.03
C LEU A 106 1.55 -0.91 -2.16
N PHE A 107 0.30 -0.42 -2.17
CA PHE A 107 -0.74 -0.95 -3.02
C PHE A 107 -0.97 -0.08 -4.25
N ASN A 108 -0.73 -0.65 -5.44
CA ASN A 108 -0.88 0.02 -6.73
C ASN A 108 -0.07 1.32 -6.89
N ILE A 109 1.09 1.44 -6.23
CA ILE A 109 1.90 2.67 -6.20
C ILE A 109 3.27 2.53 -6.90
N LEU A 110 3.80 1.30 -7.07
CA LEU A 110 5.19 1.09 -7.51
C LEU A 110 5.43 1.34 -9.03
N HIS A 111 4.45 1.85 -9.77
CA HIS A 111 4.62 2.34 -11.15
C HIS A 111 5.16 3.78 -11.25
N ILE A 112 5.81 4.25 -10.19
CA ILE A 112 6.46 5.56 -10.07
C ILE A 112 7.89 5.54 -10.61
N GLU A 113 8.50 6.72 -10.76
CA GLU A 113 9.87 6.85 -11.29
C GLU A 113 10.95 6.25 -10.40
N GLN A 114 10.77 6.26 -9.08
CA GLN A 114 11.77 5.85 -8.10
C GLN A 114 11.23 4.79 -7.14
N PRO A 115 10.83 3.60 -7.63
CA PRO A 115 10.21 2.57 -6.78
C PRO A 115 11.17 2.04 -5.71
N VAL A 116 12.47 1.99 -5.98
CA VAL A 116 13.47 1.53 -5.01
C VAL A 116 13.61 2.50 -3.83
N GLU A 117 13.52 3.82 -4.07
CA GLU A 117 13.57 4.81 -2.99
C GLU A 117 12.35 4.71 -2.09
N LEU A 118 11.15 4.51 -2.66
CA LEU A 118 9.95 4.27 -1.87
C LEU A 118 10.07 2.99 -1.04
N LEU A 119 10.62 1.93 -1.61
CA LEU A 119 10.85 0.68 -0.89
C LEU A 119 11.92 0.81 0.20
N ARG A 120 12.94 1.66 0.02
CA ARG A 120 13.91 2.02 1.08
C ARG A 120 13.23 2.75 2.24
N GLU A 121 12.34 3.68 1.92
CA GLU A 121 11.58 4.38 2.96
C GLU A 121 10.63 3.42 3.69
N ALA A 122 9.92 2.55 2.97
CA ALA A 122 9.09 1.51 3.57
C ALA A 122 9.92 0.58 4.49
N ARG A 123 11.10 0.16 4.03
CA ARG A 123 12.04 -0.62 4.87
C ARG A 123 12.47 0.15 6.12
N ARG A 124 12.77 1.44 5.99
CA ARG A 124 13.22 2.28 7.12
C ARG A 124 12.16 2.35 8.22
N VAL A 125 10.90 2.53 7.86
CA VAL A 125 9.80 2.63 8.84
C VAL A 125 9.36 1.30 9.40
N LEU A 126 9.65 0.19 8.74
CA LEU A 126 9.40 -1.14 9.27
C LEU A 126 10.37 -1.46 10.43
N ARG A 127 9.86 -2.09 11.49
CA ARG A 127 10.72 -2.70 12.53
C ARG A 127 11.47 -3.91 11.96
N PRO A 128 12.58 -4.37 12.56
CA PRO A 128 13.17 -5.66 12.23
C PRO A 128 12.11 -6.78 12.30
N GLY A 129 12.08 -7.64 11.28
CA GLY A 129 11.02 -8.64 11.12
C GLY A 129 9.67 -8.12 10.61
N GLY A 130 9.51 -6.79 10.46
CA GLY A 130 8.31 -6.19 9.89
C GLY A 130 8.17 -6.49 8.41
N LYS A 131 6.94 -6.54 7.91
CA LYS A 131 6.62 -6.97 6.55
C LYS A 131 6.16 -5.81 5.67
N ALA A 132 6.48 -5.88 4.38
CA ALA A 132 5.91 -5.04 3.33
C ALA A 132 4.98 -5.89 2.46
N GLY A 133 3.70 -5.54 2.43
CA GLY A 133 2.72 -6.08 1.50
C GLY A 133 2.64 -5.20 0.25
N ILE A 134 2.76 -5.82 -0.91
CA ILE A 134 2.74 -5.14 -2.21
C ILE A 134 1.66 -5.79 -3.07
N ILE A 135 0.79 -4.99 -3.67
CA ILE A 135 -0.08 -5.43 -4.76
C ILE A 135 0.05 -4.50 -5.94
N HIS A 136 -0.16 -5.03 -7.13
CA HIS A 136 -0.22 -4.21 -8.33
C HIS A 136 -1.10 -4.85 -9.40
N TRP A 137 -1.61 -4.00 -10.31
CA TRP A 137 -2.31 -4.43 -11.49
C TRP A 137 -1.45 -5.36 -12.34
N ARG A 138 -2.04 -6.45 -12.78
CA ARG A 138 -1.39 -7.39 -13.72
C ARG A 138 -1.15 -6.73 -15.06
N SER A 139 0.01 -7.00 -15.65
CA SER A 139 0.38 -6.57 -17.01
C SER A 139 0.18 -7.68 -18.06
N ASP A 140 -0.04 -8.91 -17.62
CA ASP A 140 -0.16 -10.12 -18.45
C ASP A 140 -1.62 -10.48 -18.82
N VAL A 141 -2.59 -9.75 -18.30
CA VAL A 141 -4.02 -9.92 -18.61
C VAL A 141 -4.69 -8.57 -18.88
N PRO A 142 -5.75 -8.54 -19.70
CA PRO A 142 -6.59 -7.35 -19.81
C PRO A 142 -7.23 -7.03 -18.46
N THR A 143 -7.17 -5.77 -18.06
CA THR A 143 -7.78 -5.28 -16.83
C THR A 143 -8.75 -4.14 -17.15
N PRO A 144 -9.84 -3.97 -16.38
CA PRO A 144 -10.84 -2.93 -16.65
C PRO A 144 -10.28 -1.53 -16.43
N ARG A 145 -9.18 -1.41 -15.66
CA ARG A 145 -8.51 -0.16 -15.32
C ARG A 145 -7.05 -0.42 -14.91
N GLY A 146 -6.41 0.61 -14.42
CA GLY A 146 -5.01 0.64 -13.95
C GLY A 146 -4.17 1.60 -14.81
N PRO A 147 -2.92 1.83 -14.45
CA PRO A 147 -1.98 2.56 -15.30
C PRO A 147 -1.79 1.84 -16.64
N SER A 148 -1.17 2.50 -17.61
CA SER A 148 -0.81 1.85 -18.88
C SER A 148 0.03 0.59 -18.63
N THR A 149 -0.19 -0.47 -19.42
CA THR A 149 0.46 -1.78 -19.24
C THR A 149 1.98 -1.74 -19.32
N ASP A 150 2.53 -0.79 -20.08
CA ASP A 150 3.96 -0.58 -20.25
C ASP A 150 4.68 -0.07 -18.98
N ILE A 151 3.94 0.57 -18.07
CA ILE A 151 4.48 1.06 -16.79
C ILE A 151 4.08 0.19 -15.58
N ARG A 152 3.32 -0.88 -15.79
CA ARG A 152 2.95 -1.79 -14.70
C ARG A 152 4.12 -2.72 -14.37
N PRO A 153 4.67 -2.66 -13.17
CA PRO A 153 5.72 -3.60 -12.79
C PRO A 153 5.14 -5.01 -12.65
N THR A 154 5.97 -5.99 -12.96
CA THR A 154 5.69 -7.40 -12.62
C THR A 154 6.01 -7.66 -11.15
N ALA A 155 5.46 -8.74 -10.58
CA ALA A 155 5.80 -9.17 -9.22
C ALA A 155 7.31 -9.42 -9.07
N GLU A 156 7.95 -10.01 -10.10
CA GLU A 156 9.39 -10.25 -10.13
C GLU A 156 10.20 -8.95 -10.13
N GLN A 157 9.81 -7.94 -10.90
CA GLN A 157 10.46 -6.63 -10.87
C GLN A 157 10.35 -5.98 -9.49
N CYS A 158 9.16 -6.05 -8.86
CA CYS A 158 8.98 -5.51 -7.51
C CYS A 158 9.80 -6.27 -6.46
N ARG A 159 9.98 -7.60 -6.61
CA ARG A 159 10.88 -8.38 -5.78
C ARG A 159 12.31 -7.88 -5.89
N GLN A 160 12.83 -7.73 -7.12
CA GLN A 160 14.19 -7.23 -7.38
C GLN A 160 14.41 -5.82 -6.80
N TRP A 161 13.42 -4.93 -6.94
CA TRP A 161 13.48 -3.59 -6.35
C TRP A 161 13.48 -3.62 -4.82
N GLY A 162 12.69 -4.52 -4.22
CA GLY A 162 12.67 -4.71 -2.78
C GLY A 162 14.00 -5.23 -2.25
N GLU A 163 14.61 -6.21 -2.92
CA GLU A 163 15.94 -6.73 -2.59
C GLU A 163 17.01 -5.63 -2.73
N ALA A 164 16.95 -4.80 -3.77
CA ALA A 164 17.82 -3.63 -3.94
C ALA A 164 17.60 -2.55 -2.86
N ALA A 165 16.42 -2.50 -2.27
CA ALA A 165 16.09 -1.65 -1.12
C ALA A 165 16.51 -2.28 0.23
N GLY A 166 17.00 -3.52 0.26
CA GLY A 166 17.43 -4.24 1.45
C GLY A 166 16.31 -4.97 2.18
N LEU A 167 15.19 -5.23 1.51
CA LEU A 167 14.15 -6.15 1.98
C LEU A 167 14.47 -7.57 1.53
N GLU A 168 14.02 -8.56 2.29
CA GLU A 168 14.12 -9.97 1.93
C GLU A 168 12.80 -10.46 1.35
N PHE A 169 12.88 -11.27 0.31
CA PHE A 169 11.72 -11.93 -0.29
C PHE A 169 11.14 -12.97 0.66
N VAL A 170 9.82 -12.93 0.87
CA VAL A 170 9.10 -13.94 1.65
C VAL A 170 8.32 -14.87 0.72
N ARG A 171 7.39 -14.31 -0.07
CA ARG A 171 6.58 -15.10 -1.00
C ARG A 171 5.86 -14.21 -2.03
N TYR A 172 5.50 -14.80 -3.16
CA TYR A 172 4.43 -14.29 -4.00
C TYR A 172 3.09 -14.71 -3.44
N GLU A 173 2.06 -13.85 -3.62
CA GLU A 173 0.72 -14.14 -3.15
C GLU A 173 -0.27 -14.18 -4.31
N SER A 174 -1.01 -15.28 -4.41
CA SER A 174 -2.10 -15.40 -5.36
C SER A 174 -3.36 -14.78 -4.77
N LEU A 175 -3.76 -13.63 -5.30
CA LEU A 175 -4.95 -12.93 -4.85
C LEU A 175 -6.20 -13.56 -5.50
N CYS A 176 -6.61 -14.74 -5.00
CA CYS A 176 -7.79 -15.43 -5.51
C CYS A 176 -9.09 -14.59 -5.41
N CYS A 177 -9.09 -13.60 -4.53
CA CYS A 177 -10.17 -12.64 -4.34
C CYS A 177 -10.09 -11.40 -5.26
N CYS A 178 -9.05 -11.31 -6.13
CA CYS A 178 -8.86 -10.21 -7.06
C CYS A 178 -8.06 -10.63 -8.29
N SER A 179 -8.75 -11.07 -9.36
CA SER A 179 -8.14 -11.65 -10.56
C SER A 179 -7.22 -10.69 -11.34
N TRP A 180 -7.33 -9.39 -11.12
CA TRP A 180 -6.61 -8.36 -11.86
C TRP A 180 -5.32 -7.90 -11.20
N HIS A 181 -5.03 -8.43 -9.99
CA HIS A 181 -3.85 -8.06 -9.23
C HIS A 181 -3.02 -9.30 -8.88
N TRP A 182 -1.74 -9.06 -8.65
CA TRP A 182 -0.82 -9.98 -8.01
C TRP A 182 -0.39 -9.40 -6.66
N GLY A 183 0.05 -10.26 -5.76
CA GLY A 183 0.57 -9.90 -4.44
C GLY A 183 1.99 -10.38 -4.23
N LEU A 184 2.71 -9.69 -3.35
CA LEU A 184 4.07 -9.99 -2.93
C LEU A 184 4.24 -9.58 -1.47
N VAL A 185 4.87 -10.43 -0.67
CA VAL A 185 5.26 -10.13 0.70
C VAL A 185 6.78 -10.14 0.78
N MET A 186 7.33 -9.07 1.34
CA MET A 186 8.74 -8.92 1.66
C MET A 186 8.90 -8.61 3.15
N GLN A 187 10.12 -8.72 3.68
CA GLN A 187 10.41 -8.54 5.11
C GLN A 187 11.65 -7.69 5.32
N ARG A 188 11.65 -6.84 6.34
CA ARG A 188 12.88 -6.21 6.84
C ARG A 188 13.66 -7.23 7.68
N PRO A 189 14.93 -7.56 7.33
CA PRO A 189 15.79 -8.42 8.15
C PRO A 189 16.08 -7.83 9.53
#